data_4732dce3316632907395b4a608004c66
#
_entry.id   4732dce3316632907395b4a608004c66
#
_cell.length_a   1.000
_cell.length_b   1.000
_cell.length_c   1.000
_cell.angle_alpha   90.00
_cell.angle_beta   90.00
_cell.angle_gamma   90.00
#
_symmetry.space_group_name_H-M   'P 1'
#
loop_
_entity.id
_entity.type
_entity.pdbx_description
1 polymer ?
#
loop_
_entity_poly.entity_id
_entity_poly.type
_entity_poly.pdbx_seq_one_letter_code
_entity_poly.pdbx_strand_id
1 'polypeptide(L)'
;MATNKRRCKECKKVFEKKQPLQYVCSPICAINYAKKKEKVKWQKEKKQRLIDLESVSGVQSKYIQPKVNELVRIIDNGQPCIASGTFGKQAAGHYYHSGGNPQIRFNLHNIHIQSFHSNSALAGDVLRYREGIKRVYGLDYLEFMDSLTKTPTIKRTKDFYLDLNKKLIEVKKWLKVQVNGQMQDVASRIQLRNEVNLLLGIYDREYCIFK
;
A
#
# COMPACT_ATOMS: atom_id res chain seq x y z
N MET A 1 41.31 22.66 -0.65
CA MET A 1 41.52 21.89 -1.92
C MET A 1 40.44 20.79 -1.98
N ALA A 2 39.60 20.79 -3.00
CA ALA A 2 38.56 19.78 -3.15
C ALA A 2 39.22 18.40 -3.38
N THR A 3 38.90 17.41 -2.54
CA THR A 3 39.45 16.06 -2.67
C THR A 3 38.96 15.40 -3.96
N ASN A 4 39.88 15.08 -4.86
CA ASN A 4 39.60 14.44 -6.15
C ASN A 4 39.22 12.95 -6.00
N LYS A 5 38.95 12.49 -4.76
CA LYS A 5 38.63 11.09 -4.41
C LYS A 5 37.14 10.82 -4.45
N ARG A 6 36.73 9.67 -4.99
CA ARG A 6 35.34 9.23 -5.07
C ARG A 6 35.22 7.73 -4.84
N ARG A 7 34.04 7.28 -4.33
CA ARG A 7 33.69 5.85 -4.28
C ARG A 7 33.16 5.37 -5.65
N CYS A 8 33.76 4.30 -6.16
CA CYS A 8 33.29 3.63 -7.37
C CYS A 8 31.86 3.15 -7.23
N LYS A 9 30.98 3.48 -8.18
CA LYS A 9 29.58 3.06 -8.13
C LYS A 9 29.39 1.55 -8.28
N GLU A 10 30.38 0.84 -8.85
CA GLU A 10 30.34 -0.62 -8.98
C GLU A 10 30.98 -1.35 -7.80
N CYS A 11 32.31 -1.25 -7.63
CA CYS A 11 33.05 -2.03 -6.63
C CYS A 11 33.13 -1.36 -5.24
N LYS A 12 32.59 -0.15 -5.07
CA LYS A 12 32.59 0.65 -3.82
C LYS A 12 33.96 1.09 -3.30
N LYS A 13 35.08 0.69 -3.94
CA LYS A 13 36.43 1.14 -3.58
C LYS A 13 36.58 2.63 -3.85
N VAL A 14 37.35 3.31 -2.98
CA VAL A 14 37.72 4.71 -3.21
C VAL A 14 38.76 4.76 -4.31
N PHE A 15 38.63 5.70 -5.24
CA PHE A 15 39.57 5.93 -6.33
C PHE A 15 39.75 7.43 -6.59
N GLU A 16 40.82 7.80 -7.23
CA GLU A 16 41.09 9.17 -7.66
C GLU A 16 40.53 9.39 -9.06
N LYS A 17 39.68 10.43 -9.22
CA LYS A 17 39.07 10.75 -10.51
C LYS A 17 40.12 11.31 -11.47
N LYS A 18 40.15 10.76 -12.68
CA LYS A 18 40.96 11.27 -13.80
C LYS A 18 40.15 12.22 -14.70
N GLN A 19 38.82 12.20 -14.60
CA GLN A 19 37.92 13.03 -15.38
C GLN A 19 36.73 13.53 -14.53
N PRO A 20 36.15 14.72 -14.81
CA PRO A 20 35.10 15.32 -13.99
C PRO A 20 33.88 14.41 -13.72
N LEU A 21 33.43 13.68 -14.72
CA LEU A 21 32.24 12.82 -14.68
C LEU A 21 32.53 11.33 -14.45
N GLN A 22 33.74 10.98 -13.99
CA GLN A 22 34.11 9.60 -13.74
C GLN A 22 33.39 9.05 -12.50
N TYR A 23 32.53 8.02 -12.70
CA TYR A 23 31.74 7.38 -11.63
C TYR A 23 32.27 6.02 -11.19
N VAL A 24 33.22 5.44 -11.94
CA VAL A 24 33.79 4.10 -11.74
C VAL A 24 35.30 4.13 -11.87
N CYS A 25 35.99 3.21 -11.17
CA CYS A 25 37.45 3.24 -11.04
C CYS A 25 38.20 2.64 -12.26
N SER A 26 37.55 1.79 -13.05
CA SER A 26 38.20 1.07 -14.16
C SER A 26 37.23 0.77 -15.30
N PRO A 27 37.75 0.44 -16.52
CA PRO A 27 36.90 0.00 -17.64
C PRO A 27 36.06 -1.23 -17.31
N ILE A 28 36.58 -2.19 -16.57
CA ILE A 28 35.84 -3.38 -16.12
C ILE A 28 34.65 -2.98 -15.23
N CYS A 29 34.87 -2.06 -14.28
CA CYS A 29 33.80 -1.52 -13.47
C CYS A 29 32.77 -0.73 -14.30
N ALA A 30 33.18 -0.06 -15.36
CA ALA A 30 32.28 0.64 -16.27
C ALA A 30 31.35 -0.33 -17.00
N ILE A 31 31.90 -1.40 -17.56
CA ILE A 31 31.14 -2.45 -18.25
C ILE A 31 30.14 -3.12 -17.30
N ASN A 32 30.58 -3.52 -16.11
CA ASN A 32 29.72 -4.18 -15.13
C ASN A 32 28.61 -3.25 -14.64
N TYR A 33 28.93 -1.98 -14.39
CA TYR A 33 27.94 -0.97 -13.99
C TYR A 33 26.91 -0.70 -15.09
N ALA A 34 27.33 -0.63 -16.36
CA ALA A 34 26.45 -0.48 -17.50
C ALA A 34 25.52 -1.69 -17.65
N LYS A 35 26.05 -2.92 -17.60
CA LYS A 35 25.24 -4.16 -17.66
C LYS A 35 24.19 -4.21 -16.53
N LYS A 36 24.54 -3.82 -15.31
CA LYS A 36 23.58 -3.74 -14.19
C LYS A 36 22.48 -2.73 -14.45
N LYS A 37 22.82 -1.55 -14.97
CA LYS A 37 21.81 -0.52 -15.32
C LYS A 37 20.87 -1.02 -16.43
N GLU A 38 21.41 -1.63 -17.46
CA GLU A 38 20.61 -2.18 -18.55
C GLU A 38 19.66 -3.29 -18.07
N LYS A 39 20.16 -4.22 -17.24
CA LYS A 39 19.33 -5.26 -16.62
C LYS A 39 18.18 -4.65 -15.80
N VAL A 40 18.42 -3.61 -14.98
CA VAL A 40 17.39 -2.93 -14.22
C VAL A 40 16.37 -2.23 -15.13
N LYS A 41 16.83 -1.58 -16.20
CA LYS A 41 15.97 -0.95 -17.20
C LYS A 41 15.07 -2.00 -17.88
N TRP A 42 15.66 -3.08 -18.36
CA TRP A 42 14.92 -4.18 -18.99
C TRP A 42 13.87 -4.80 -18.04
N GLN A 43 14.21 -5.02 -16.76
CA GLN A 43 13.26 -5.54 -15.77
C GLN A 43 12.07 -4.58 -15.55
N LYS A 44 12.32 -3.26 -15.52
CA LYS A 44 11.26 -2.26 -15.43
C LYS A 44 10.34 -2.29 -16.66
N GLU A 45 10.92 -2.32 -17.84
CA GLU A 45 10.17 -2.38 -19.11
C GLU A 45 9.34 -3.67 -19.21
N LYS A 46 9.93 -4.81 -18.86
CA LYS A 46 9.23 -6.10 -18.80
C LYS A 46 8.04 -6.05 -17.83
N LYS A 47 8.26 -5.50 -16.64
CA LYS A 47 7.19 -5.34 -15.64
C LYS A 47 6.08 -4.42 -16.15
N GLN A 48 6.42 -3.31 -16.80
CA GLN A 48 5.43 -2.40 -17.38
C GLN A 48 4.60 -3.09 -18.46
N ARG A 49 5.23 -3.80 -19.40
CA ARG A 49 4.52 -4.58 -20.43
C ARG A 49 3.55 -5.60 -19.85
N LEU A 50 3.94 -6.30 -18.77
CA LEU A 50 3.05 -7.25 -18.10
C LEU A 50 1.83 -6.55 -17.50
N ILE A 51 1.99 -5.36 -16.93
CA ILE A 51 0.88 -4.54 -16.43
C ILE A 51 -0.01 -4.08 -17.59
N ASP A 52 0.59 -3.66 -18.69
CA ASP A 52 -0.14 -3.17 -19.87
C ASP A 52 -0.99 -4.27 -20.55
N LEU A 53 -0.57 -5.53 -20.44
CA LEU A 53 -1.32 -6.69 -20.91
C LEU A 53 -2.40 -7.17 -19.94
N GLU A 54 -2.39 -6.73 -18.69
CA GLU A 54 -3.32 -7.22 -17.67
C GLU A 54 -4.74 -6.66 -17.88
N SER A 55 -5.75 -7.44 -17.52
CA SER A 55 -7.14 -6.95 -17.46
C SER A 55 -7.34 -5.92 -16.34
N VAL A 56 -8.44 -5.16 -16.37
CA VAL A 56 -8.77 -4.21 -15.28
C VAL A 56 -8.84 -4.92 -13.93
N SER A 57 -9.53 -6.06 -13.85
CA SER A 57 -9.63 -6.85 -12.62
C SER A 57 -8.28 -7.43 -12.19
N GLY A 58 -7.42 -7.79 -13.14
CA GLY A 58 -6.06 -8.22 -12.87
C GLY A 58 -5.19 -7.10 -12.30
N VAL A 59 -5.29 -5.87 -12.85
CA VAL A 59 -4.61 -4.70 -12.28
C VAL A 59 -5.09 -4.44 -10.85
N GLN A 60 -6.40 -4.47 -10.61
CA GLN A 60 -6.97 -4.29 -9.27
C GLN A 60 -6.44 -5.31 -8.27
N SER A 61 -6.47 -6.60 -8.62
CA SER A 61 -6.12 -7.69 -7.69
C SER A 61 -4.61 -7.83 -7.49
N LYS A 62 -3.80 -7.69 -8.54
CA LYS A 62 -2.35 -7.95 -8.49
C LYS A 62 -1.53 -6.72 -8.09
N TYR A 63 -2.00 -5.50 -8.39
CA TYR A 63 -1.19 -4.29 -8.21
C TYR A 63 -1.80 -3.27 -7.25
N ILE A 64 -3.12 -3.14 -7.18
CA ILE A 64 -3.79 -2.17 -6.29
C ILE A 64 -4.03 -2.77 -4.91
N GLN A 65 -4.77 -3.89 -4.84
CA GLN A 65 -5.16 -4.48 -3.56
C GLN A 65 -3.98 -4.77 -2.61
N PRO A 66 -2.85 -5.33 -3.06
CA PRO A 66 -1.72 -5.57 -2.17
C PRO A 66 -1.14 -4.28 -1.56
N LYS A 67 -1.16 -3.16 -2.31
CA LYS A 67 -0.70 -1.86 -1.81
C LYS A 67 -1.69 -1.23 -0.84
N VAL A 68 -2.99 -1.30 -1.12
CA VAL A 68 -4.04 -0.87 -0.18
C VAL A 68 -3.92 -1.66 1.13
N ASN A 69 -3.76 -2.98 1.05
CA ASN A 69 -3.55 -3.84 2.21
C ASN A 69 -2.27 -3.45 2.99
N GLU A 70 -1.25 -2.96 2.29
CA GLU A 70 -0.02 -2.47 2.95
C GLU A 70 -0.27 -1.16 3.70
N LEU A 71 -1.07 -0.22 3.17
CA LEU A 71 -1.47 1.00 3.89
C LEU A 71 -2.22 0.66 5.17
N VAL A 72 -3.16 -0.29 5.11
CA VAL A 72 -3.89 -0.76 6.30
C VAL A 72 -2.93 -1.32 7.35
N ARG A 73 -1.95 -2.16 6.96
CA ARG A 73 -0.95 -2.68 7.90
C ARG A 73 -0.06 -1.60 8.51
N ILE A 74 0.15 -0.48 7.83
CA ILE A 74 0.88 0.67 8.38
C ILE A 74 0.02 1.40 9.41
N ILE A 75 -1.26 1.66 9.10
CA ILE A 75 -2.20 2.34 10.01
C ILE A 75 -2.44 1.50 11.27
N ASP A 76 -2.66 0.20 11.11
CA ASP A 76 -2.97 -0.71 12.21
C ASP A 76 -1.72 -1.39 12.80
N ASN A 77 -0.53 -0.82 12.58
CA ASN A 77 0.72 -1.38 13.11
C ASN A 77 0.63 -1.59 14.64
N GLY A 78 1.04 -2.78 15.09
CA GLY A 78 1.00 -3.14 16.52
C GLY A 78 -0.39 -3.48 17.08
N GLN A 79 -1.46 -3.40 16.28
CA GLN A 79 -2.81 -3.75 16.73
C GLN A 79 -3.05 -5.26 16.65
N PRO A 80 -3.86 -5.83 17.56
CA PRO A 80 -4.29 -7.21 17.46
C PRO A 80 -5.31 -7.41 16.32
N CYS A 81 -5.60 -8.65 15.98
CA CYS A 81 -6.66 -9.03 15.06
C CYS A 81 -7.99 -8.41 15.46
N ILE A 82 -8.64 -7.69 14.55
CA ILE A 82 -9.92 -7.02 14.84
C ILE A 82 -11.02 -8.03 15.25
N ALA A 83 -11.03 -9.21 14.65
CA ALA A 83 -12.03 -10.23 14.93
C ALA A 83 -11.72 -11.01 16.22
N SER A 84 -10.52 -11.55 16.38
CA SER A 84 -10.19 -12.43 17.50
C SER A 84 -9.52 -11.74 18.70
N GLY A 85 -9.02 -10.51 18.53
CA GLY A 85 -8.24 -9.81 19.56
C GLY A 85 -6.85 -10.40 19.80
N THR A 86 -6.40 -11.38 19.00
CA THR A 86 -5.11 -12.06 19.18
C THR A 86 -4.02 -11.44 18.31
N PHE A 87 -2.78 -11.55 18.78
CA PHE A 87 -1.60 -11.24 17.98
C PHE A 87 -1.16 -12.48 17.18
N GLY A 88 -0.40 -12.27 16.10
CA GLY A 88 0.13 -13.34 15.27
C GLY A 88 0.39 -12.88 13.83
N LYS A 89 0.49 -13.82 12.90
CA LYS A 89 0.64 -13.52 11.47
C LYS A 89 -0.59 -12.78 10.97
N GLN A 90 -0.38 -11.53 10.54
CA GLN A 90 -1.45 -10.60 10.20
C GLN A 90 -1.67 -10.49 8.69
N ALA A 91 -2.94 -10.32 8.33
CA ALA A 91 -3.42 -9.95 7.00
C ALA A 91 -4.30 -8.70 7.11
N ALA A 92 -4.49 -7.99 6.01
CA ALA A 92 -5.53 -6.98 5.91
C ALA A 92 -6.79 -7.64 5.33
N GLY A 93 -7.85 -7.70 6.10
CA GLY A 93 -9.11 -8.34 5.74
C GLY A 93 -10.24 -7.33 5.53
N HIS A 94 -11.12 -7.62 4.59
CA HIS A 94 -12.32 -6.81 4.34
C HIS A 94 -13.45 -7.21 5.28
N TYR A 95 -14.14 -6.22 5.86
CA TYR A 95 -15.38 -6.47 6.59
C TYR A 95 -16.51 -6.87 5.63
N TYR A 96 -16.80 -6.03 4.66
CA TYR A 96 -17.65 -6.38 3.51
C TYR A 96 -16.79 -6.96 2.41
N HIS A 97 -17.00 -8.22 2.09
CA HIS A 97 -16.21 -8.97 1.11
C HIS A 97 -16.20 -8.27 -0.26
N SER A 98 -15.01 -8.08 -0.82
CA SER A 98 -14.79 -7.30 -2.05
C SER A 98 -15.47 -7.89 -3.31
N GLY A 99 -15.81 -9.18 -3.32
CA GLY A 99 -16.55 -9.82 -4.40
C GLY A 99 -18.01 -9.41 -4.45
N GLY A 100 -18.66 -9.31 -3.28
CA GLY A 100 -20.05 -8.86 -3.14
C GLY A 100 -20.19 -7.33 -3.08
N ASN A 101 -19.13 -6.63 -2.74
CA ASN A 101 -19.13 -5.17 -2.54
C ASN A 101 -17.96 -4.49 -3.27
N PRO A 102 -17.91 -4.60 -4.63
CA PRO A 102 -16.80 -4.05 -5.41
C PRO A 102 -16.69 -2.53 -5.29
N GLN A 103 -17.80 -1.83 -4.99
CA GLN A 103 -17.89 -0.38 -4.85
C GLN A 103 -17.07 0.15 -3.67
N ILE A 104 -16.83 -0.66 -2.62
CA ILE A 104 -16.04 -0.27 -1.43
C ILE A 104 -14.76 -1.09 -1.27
N ARG A 105 -14.35 -1.79 -2.32
CA ARG A 105 -13.20 -2.71 -2.30
C ARG A 105 -11.92 -2.06 -1.78
N PHE A 106 -11.67 -0.81 -2.11
CA PHE A 106 -10.44 -0.10 -1.74
C PHE A 106 -10.66 0.96 -0.65
N ASN A 107 -11.86 1.02 -0.06
CA ASN A 107 -12.12 1.94 1.05
C ASN A 107 -11.42 1.43 2.31
N LEU A 108 -10.56 2.25 2.91
CA LEU A 108 -9.76 1.84 4.07
C LEU A 108 -10.60 1.62 5.32
N HIS A 109 -11.80 2.20 5.41
CA HIS A 109 -12.73 1.91 6.50
C HIS A 109 -13.29 0.48 6.43
N ASN A 110 -13.37 -0.10 5.22
CA ASN A 110 -13.80 -1.47 5.03
C ASN A 110 -12.70 -2.52 5.29
N ILE A 111 -11.46 -2.09 5.64
CA ILE A 111 -10.32 -3.01 5.72
C ILE A 111 -9.55 -2.79 7.02
N HIS A 112 -9.39 -3.84 7.82
CA HIS A 112 -8.66 -3.79 9.09
C HIS A 112 -7.71 -4.97 9.21
N ILE A 113 -6.79 -4.89 10.18
CA ILE A 113 -5.91 -6.00 10.52
C ILE A 113 -6.72 -7.19 11.05
N GLN A 114 -6.48 -8.36 10.45
CA GLN A 114 -6.95 -9.65 10.94
C GLN A 114 -5.79 -10.63 11.10
N SER A 115 -5.97 -11.67 11.94
CA SER A 115 -5.08 -12.80 11.91
C SER A 115 -5.25 -13.55 10.57
N PHE A 116 -4.18 -14.19 10.10
CA PHE A 116 -4.25 -15.02 8.90
C PHE A 116 -5.34 -16.10 9.03
N HIS A 117 -5.52 -16.65 10.23
CA HIS A 117 -6.55 -17.65 10.52
C HIS A 117 -7.97 -17.07 10.33
N SER A 118 -8.30 -15.95 10.98
CA SER A 118 -9.63 -15.32 10.83
C SER A 118 -9.91 -14.89 9.39
N ASN A 119 -8.91 -14.33 8.71
CA ASN A 119 -9.09 -13.81 7.34
C ASN A 119 -9.23 -14.94 6.29
N SER A 120 -8.48 -16.04 6.42
CA SER A 120 -8.40 -17.07 5.38
C SER A 120 -9.15 -18.36 5.76
N ALA A 121 -8.93 -18.91 6.96
CA ALA A 121 -9.54 -20.17 7.35
C ALA A 121 -11.00 -20.02 7.76
N LEU A 122 -11.39 -18.87 8.34
CA LEU A 122 -12.74 -18.57 8.78
C LEU A 122 -13.49 -17.63 7.82
N ALA A 123 -13.06 -17.53 6.57
CA ALA A 123 -13.69 -16.69 5.53
C ALA A 123 -13.95 -15.23 5.97
N GLY A 124 -13.04 -14.66 6.78
CA GLY A 124 -13.14 -13.30 7.29
C GLY A 124 -13.76 -13.19 8.68
N ASP A 125 -14.35 -14.28 9.23
CA ASP A 125 -14.94 -14.34 10.59
C ASP A 125 -15.89 -13.14 10.87
N VAL A 126 -16.84 -12.92 9.98
CA VAL A 126 -17.66 -11.70 9.87
C VAL A 126 -18.35 -11.33 11.18
N LEU A 127 -18.88 -12.32 11.93
CA LEU A 127 -19.56 -12.04 13.19
C LEU A 127 -18.61 -11.47 14.25
N ARG A 128 -17.46 -12.12 14.45
CA ARG A 128 -16.45 -11.61 15.38
C ARG A 128 -15.80 -10.32 14.90
N TYR A 129 -15.69 -10.15 13.57
CA TYR A 129 -15.20 -8.91 13.00
C TYR A 129 -16.15 -7.74 13.37
N ARG A 130 -17.47 -7.92 13.20
CA ARG A 130 -18.48 -6.94 13.57
C ARG A 130 -18.37 -6.54 15.05
N GLU A 131 -18.30 -7.54 15.95
CA GLU A 131 -18.14 -7.29 17.37
C GLU A 131 -16.79 -6.61 17.68
N GLY A 132 -15.74 -6.96 16.95
CA GLY A 132 -14.44 -6.30 17.07
C GLY A 132 -14.45 -4.84 16.66
N ILE A 133 -15.13 -4.48 15.56
CA ILE A 133 -15.31 -3.09 15.15
C ILE A 133 -16.07 -2.32 16.22
N LYS A 134 -17.19 -2.85 16.71
CA LYS A 134 -17.99 -2.24 17.76
C LYS A 134 -17.19 -2.01 19.05
N ARG A 135 -16.39 -3.00 19.45
CA ARG A 135 -15.54 -2.92 20.63
C ARG A 135 -14.43 -1.87 20.50
N VAL A 136 -13.80 -1.77 19.32
CA VAL A 136 -12.61 -0.93 19.12
C VAL A 136 -12.97 0.48 18.69
N TYR A 137 -13.92 0.63 17.78
CA TYR A 137 -14.25 1.91 17.13
C TYR A 137 -15.61 2.49 17.56
N GLY A 138 -16.46 1.69 18.22
CA GLY A 138 -17.80 2.11 18.65
C GLY A 138 -18.90 1.77 17.64
N LEU A 139 -20.15 2.00 18.06
CA LEU A 139 -21.33 1.69 17.26
C LEU A 139 -21.48 2.64 16.07
N ASP A 140 -21.25 3.94 16.28
CA ASP A 140 -21.38 4.96 15.23
C ASP A 140 -20.44 4.68 14.05
N TYR A 141 -19.22 4.23 14.34
CA TYR A 141 -18.28 3.82 13.29
C TYR A 141 -18.77 2.57 12.54
N LEU A 142 -19.36 1.61 13.23
CA LEU A 142 -19.95 0.42 12.60
C LEU A 142 -21.13 0.81 11.68
N GLU A 143 -22.02 1.70 12.13
CA GLU A 143 -23.13 2.20 11.33
C GLU A 143 -22.64 2.95 10.09
N PHE A 144 -21.60 3.77 10.24
CA PHE A 144 -20.93 4.39 9.09
C PHE A 144 -20.40 3.34 8.11
N MET A 145 -19.70 2.31 8.59
CA MET A 145 -19.22 1.23 7.72
C MET A 145 -20.36 0.50 7.02
N ASP A 146 -21.48 0.24 7.72
CA ASP A 146 -22.68 -0.37 7.13
C ASP A 146 -23.26 0.55 6.04
N SER A 147 -23.21 1.87 6.21
CA SER A 147 -23.67 2.83 5.20
C SER A 147 -22.82 2.84 3.93
N LEU A 148 -21.54 2.46 4.00
CA LEU A 148 -20.66 2.39 2.83
C LEU A 148 -21.14 1.39 1.77
N THR A 149 -21.96 0.41 2.13
CA THR A 149 -22.56 -0.53 1.15
C THR A 149 -23.45 0.18 0.14
N LYS A 150 -23.94 1.38 0.46
CA LYS A 150 -24.75 2.24 -0.40
C LYS A 150 -23.92 3.08 -1.38
N THR A 151 -22.57 3.03 -1.28
CA THR A 151 -21.69 3.75 -2.21
C THR A 151 -21.98 3.37 -3.65
N PRO A 152 -22.13 4.33 -4.57
CA PRO A 152 -22.39 4.04 -5.97
C PRO A 152 -21.23 3.26 -6.60
N THR A 153 -21.57 2.29 -7.46
CA THR A 153 -20.59 1.55 -8.24
C THR A 153 -20.13 2.41 -9.42
N ILE A 154 -18.92 2.92 -9.37
CA ILE A 154 -18.33 3.71 -10.45
C ILE A 154 -17.38 2.81 -11.26
N LYS A 155 -17.69 2.59 -12.53
CA LYS A 155 -16.78 1.90 -13.45
C LYS A 155 -15.59 2.82 -13.76
N ARG A 156 -14.40 2.38 -13.42
CA ARG A 156 -13.15 3.10 -13.71
C ARG A 156 -12.38 2.42 -14.83
N THR A 157 -11.69 3.22 -15.63
CA THR A 157 -10.84 2.73 -16.72
C THR A 157 -9.57 2.06 -16.20
N LYS A 158 -8.87 1.34 -17.06
CA LYS A 158 -7.56 0.78 -16.74
C LYS A 158 -6.56 1.87 -16.41
N ASP A 159 -6.55 2.97 -17.16
CA ASP A 159 -5.63 4.09 -16.96
C ASP A 159 -5.82 4.73 -15.57
N PHE A 160 -7.05 4.87 -15.09
CA PHE A 160 -7.33 5.28 -13.73
C PHE A 160 -6.59 4.38 -12.70
N TYR A 161 -6.65 3.05 -12.87
CA TYR A 161 -5.97 2.13 -11.93
C TYR A 161 -4.45 2.15 -12.10
N LEU A 162 -3.93 2.41 -13.29
CA LEU A 162 -2.49 2.59 -13.51
C LEU A 162 -1.98 3.85 -12.80
N ASP A 163 -2.73 4.95 -12.85
CA ASP A 163 -2.37 6.18 -12.12
C ASP A 163 -2.56 6.02 -10.61
N LEU A 164 -3.63 5.36 -10.18
CA LEU A 164 -3.82 4.98 -8.77
C LEU A 164 -2.64 4.14 -8.25
N ASN A 165 -2.12 3.22 -9.07
CA ASN A 165 -0.95 2.40 -8.72
C ASN A 165 0.32 3.23 -8.43
N LYS A 166 0.51 4.33 -9.18
CA LYS A 166 1.60 5.31 -8.92
C LYS A 166 1.33 6.09 -7.64
N LYS A 167 0.11 6.61 -7.51
CA LYS A 167 -0.34 7.40 -6.36
C LYS A 167 -0.22 6.65 -5.03
N LEU A 168 -0.55 5.36 -5.01
CA LEU A 168 -0.39 4.50 -3.84
C LEU A 168 1.05 4.42 -3.33
N ILE A 169 2.05 4.57 -4.20
CA ILE A 169 3.46 4.59 -3.80
C ILE A 169 3.79 5.88 -3.05
N GLU A 170 3.25 7.00 -3.50
CA GLU A 170 3.44 8.33 -2.89
C GLU A 170 2.70 8.42 -1.55
N VAL A 171 1.44 8.00 -1.53
CA VAL A 171 0.62 7.94 -0.30
C VAL A 171 1.28 7.04 0.75
N LYS A 172 1.85 5.89 0.36
CA LYS A 172 2.59 5.05 1.28
C LYS A 172 3.80 5.76 1.90
N LYS A 173 4.56 6.53 1.12
CA LYS A 173 5.71 7.29 1.64
C LYS A 173 5.24 8.34 2.65
N TRP A 174 4.22 9.09 2.29
CA TRP A 174 3.60 10.08 3.17
C TRP A 174 3.09 9.42 4.47
N LEU A 175 2.31 8.34 4.38
CA LEU A 175 1.75 7.64 5.53
C LEU A 175 2.83 7.12 6.50
N LYS A 176 3.96 6.62 5.97
CA LYS A 176 5.08 6.18 6.80
C LYS A 176 5.70 7.31 7.63
N VAL A 177 5.71 8.53 7.08
CA VAL A 177 6.17 9.71 7.82
C VAL A 177 5.18 10.07 8.93
N GLN A 178 3.86 10.04 8.65
CA GLN A 178 2.82 10.35 9.63
C GLN A 178 2.83 9.36 10.81
N VAL A 179 2.90 8.07 10.51
CA VAL A 179 2.88 7.01 11.54
C VAL A 179 4.22 6.90 12.28
N ASN A 180 5.34 7.19 11.59
CA ASN A 180 6.72 7.11 12.13
C ASN A 180 7.01 5.80 12.89
N GLY A 181 6.45 4.67 12.42
CA GLY A 181 6.62 3.35 13.04
C GLY A 181 5.92 3.14 14.37
N GLN A 182 5.19 4.14 14.89
CA GLN A 182 4.50 4.08 16.17
C GLN A 182 3.13 3.41 16.03
N MET A 183 2.68 2.77 17.11
CA MET A 183 1.31 2.29 17.22
C MET A 183 0.36 3.48 17.38
N GLN A 184 -0.69 3.51 16.58
CA GLN A 184 -1.67 4.59 16.56
C GLN A 184 -2.87 4.27 17.46
N ASP A 185 -3.39 5.27 18.15
CA ASP A 185 -4.66 5.15 18.87
C ASP A 185 -5.86 5.08 17.89
N VAL A 186 -7.06 4.91 18.42
CA VAL A 186 -8.29 4.75 17.62
C VAL A 186 -8.58 6.01 16.79
N ALA A 187 -8.50 7.19 17.40
CA ALA A 187 -8.81 8.45 16.74
C ALA A 187 -7.82 8.73 15.59
N SER A 188 -6.53 8.55 15.84
CA SER A 188 -5.47 8.69 14.82
C SER A 188 -5.67 7.71 13.68
N ARG A 189 -6.05 6.46 13.94
CA ARG A 189 -6.30 5.46 12.89
C ARG A 189 -7.50 5.82 12.03
N ILE A 190 -8.56 6.37 12.61
CA ILE A 190 -9.73 6.89 11.88
C ILE A 190 -9.30 8.07 11.00
N GLN A 191 -8.61 9.05 11.57
CA GLN A 191 -8.13 10.21 10.84
C GLN A 191 -7.23 9.81 9.66
N LEU A 192 -6.27 8.91 9.87
CA LEU A 192 -5.40 8.42 8.80
C LEU A 192 -6.18 7.70 7.69
N ARG A 193 -7.24 6.94 8.02
CA ARG A 193 -8.12 6.32 7.01
C ARG A 193 -8.88 7.38 6.21
N ASN A 194 -9.43 8.39 6.88
CA ASN A 194 -10.08 9.54 6.24
C ASN A 194 -9.14 10.20 5.23
N GLU A 195 -7.95 10.57 5.67
CA GLU A 195 -6.95 11.27 4.85
C GLU A 195 -6.46 10.41 3.68
N VAL A 196 -6.16 9.13 3.91
CA VAL A 196 -5.73 8.23 2.84
C VAL A 196 -6.85 8.02 1.81
N ASN A 197 -8.09 7.80 2.21
CA ASN A 197 -9.22 7.69 1.28
C ASN A 197 -9.37 8.94 0.42
N LEU A 198 -9.26 10.14 1.02
CA LEU A 198 -9.27 11.41 0.28
C LEU A 198 -8.09 11.55 -0.67
N LEU A 199 -6.88 11.23 -0.21
CA LEU A 199 -5.67 11.27 -1.03
C LEU A 199 -5.75 10.31 -2.22
N LEU A 200 -6.33 9.13 -2.06
CA LEU A 200 -6.50 8.18 -3.17
C LEU A 200 -7.49 8.69 -4.22
N GLY A 201 -8.53 9.41 -3.82
CA GLY A 201 -9.51 10.02 -4.73
C GLY A 201 -10.34 8.99 -5.49
N ILE A 202 -10.62 7.84 -4.86
CA ILE A 202 -11.42 6.76 -5.45
C ILE A 202 -12.91 7.03 -5.24
N TYR A 203 -13.26 7.60 -4.10
CA TYR A 203 -14.63 7.79 -3.60
C TYR A 203 -14.93 9.27 -3.38
N ASP A 204 -16.19 9.63 -3.42
CA ASP A 204 -16.64 10.95 -3.02
C ASP A 204 -16.42 11.18 -1.51
N ARG A 205 -16.31 12.44 -1.10
CA ARG A 205 -15.88 12.83 0.25
C ARG A 205 -16.72 12.20 1.36
N GLU A 206 -18.02 12.07 1.15
CA GLU A 206 -18.95 11.49 2.13
C GLU A 206 -18.68 10.03 2.46
N TYR A 207 -18.11 9.26 1.50
CA TYR A 207 -17.71 7.86 1.70
C TYR A 207 -16.25 7.72 2.17
N CYS A 208 -15.53 8.83 2.29
CA CYS A 208 -14.13 8.85 2.73
C CYS A 208 -13.97 9.18 4.20
N ILE A 209 -14.92 9.90 4.81
CA ILE A 209 -14.75 10.56 6.09
C ILE A 209 -15.78 10.07 7.09
N PHE A 210 -15.30 9.45 8.16
CA PHE A 210 -16.03 9.30 9.42
C PHE A 210 -15.74 10.53 10.31
N LYS A 211 -16.80 11.12 10.89
CA LYS A 211 -16.73 12.33 11.73
C LYS A 211 -16.71 11.97 13.21
#